data_2cd90cf230208bd9b89d7cc7fcad1300
#
_entry.id   2cd90cf230208bd9b89d7cc7fcad1300
#
_cell.length_a   1.000
_cell.length_b   1.000
_cell.length_c   1.000
_cell.angle_alpha   90.00
_cell.angle_beta   90.00
_cell.angle_gamma   90.00
#
_symmetry.space_group_name_H-M   'P 1'
#
loop_
_entity.id
_entity.type
_entity.pdbx_description
1 polymer ?
#
loop_
_entity_poly.entity_id
_entity_poly.type
_entity_poly.pdbx_seq_one_letter_code
_entity_poly.pdbx_strand_id
1 'polypeptide(L)'
;MKTYNGKYQQFEGISLPDRTWPSKRLDSAPVWCSVDLRDGNQALINPMGIDAKIEFFKMLVSIGFKQIEVGFPSANKTEYDFVRRLIDENLIPDDVWIQVLTQARDQFVQKTIESVRGAKNVIIHLYNATSPAQRKYNFGKSKEEMLGLAVSGVRCIKKNIQGLRDNGTNVLFEYSPENFTETEMDFSLENCRAVMKEWGATPQNKVILNLPSTVECNMPNQFADQIEYFCKNIGDRQSCIISLHNHNDRGEGIAHCELGLLAGAERVEGCLFGNGERTGNMDLVTAALNLYTQGIDPGLDFSNLSQVADVYERLTDMSIHPRQPYAGELVYTAFSGSHQDAIRKAIEARTKLEPDARWDVPYIPIDPHDIGYEYEGIIRINSQSGKGGAVYILEHEFGIVPPKAMHAVIGSVVKTKADELQRELSSAEIYSLFEEKWLKTKSPLNVFEITEKHVEGERGGEGIEHVAQTATIEWEGKRYVITANGNGPLDAFVNIMKRTSAPVFNITSFSEHSIGSGSDTHAISYVQITKEDGTTAWGVGKSSNVGRAGVAAIVSALNFR
;
A
#
# COMPACT_ATOMS: atom_id res chain seq x y z
N MET A 1 -14.25 13.39 -27.64
CA MET A 1 -14.84 12.06 -27.83
C MET A 1 -15.97 12.14 -28.84
N LYS A 2 -16.14 11.12 -29.70
CA LYS A 2 -17.34 11.02 -30.55
C LYS A 2 -18.53 10.65 -29.65
N THR A 3 -19.70 11.22 -29.92
CA THR A 3 -20.96 10.79 -29.31
C THR A 3 -21.36 9.44 -29.88
N TYR A 4 -21.44 8.41 -29.04
CA TYR A 4 -21.76 7.03 -29.46
C TYR A 4 -23.25 6.72 -29.26
N ASN A 5 -24.11 7.55 -29.84
CA ASN A 5 -25.56 7.34 -29.75
C ASN A 5 -25.93 5.95 -30.29
N GLY A 6 -26.54 5.12 -29.47
CA GLY A 6 -27.00 3.78 -29.81
C GLY A 6 -25.98 2.64 -29.66
N LYS A 7 -24.67 2.92 -29.57
CA LYS A 7 -23.66 1.89 -29.36
C LYS A 7 -23.52 1.53 -27.86
N TYR A 8 -23.54 2.54 -27.00
CA TYR A 8 -23.53 2.38 -25.55
C TYR A 8 -24.81 2.95 -24.98
N GLN A 9 -25.41 2.17 -24.09
CA GLN A 9 -26.67 2.52 -23.45
C GLN A 9 -26.48 2.53 -21.93
N GLN A 10 -27.25 3.34 -21.24
CA GLN A 10 -27.30 3.31 -19.80
C GLN A 10 -27.81 1.93 -19.36
N PHE A 11 -27.20 1.37 -18.31
CA PHE A 11 -27.68 0.12 -17.71
C PHE A 11 -29.12 0.30 -17.23
N GLU A 12 -30.00 -0.57 -17.67
CA GLU A 12 -31.41 -0.59 -17.24
C GLU A 12 -31.50 -1.23 -15.86
N GLY A 13 -31.48 -0.40 -14.82
CA GLY A 13 -31.60 -0.85 -13.42
C GLY A 13 -32.99 -1.37 -13.12
N ILE A 14 -33.09 -2.11 -12.03
CA ILE A 14 -34.39 -2.57 -11.51
C ILE A 14 -35.05 -1.47 -10.67
N SER A 15 -36.39 -1.44 -10.64
CA SER A 15 -37.13 -0.57 -9.73
C SER A 15 -37.21 -1.23 -8.35
N LEU A 16 -36.60 -0.61 -7.35
CA LEU A 16 -36.63 -1.05 -5.95
C LEU A 16 -36.97 0.13 -5.03
N PRO A 17 -38.25 0.56 -4.98
CA PRO A 17 -38.64 1.75 -4.22
C PRO A 17 -38.52 1.56 -2.69
N ASP A 18 -38.58 0.31 -2.23
CA ASP A 18 -38.50 -0.11 -0.83
C ASP A 18 -37.10 -0.64 -0.43
N ARG A 19 -36.06 -0.11 -1.08
CA ARG A 19 -34.67 -0.51 -0.76
C ARG A 19 -34.31 -0.17 0.69
N THR A 20 -33.60 -1.08 1.34
CA THR A 20 -33.20 -0.95 2.74
C THR A 20 -31.67 -0.89 2.93
N TRP A 21 -30.92 -1.39 1.96
CA TRP A 21 -29.46 -1.49 2.04
C TRP A 21 -28.74 -0.18 2.37
N PRO A 22 -29.18 1.02 1.89
CA PRO A 22 -28.45 2.26 2.18
C PRO A 22 -28.43 2.66 3.65
N SER A 23 -29.39 2.15 4.43
CA SER A 23 -29.52 2.45 5.86
C SER A 23 -28.88 1.37 6.76
N LYS A 24 -28.37 0.30 6.17
CA LYS A 24 -27.74 -0.80 6.91
C LYS A 24 -26.28 -0.50 7.23
N ARG A 25 -25.73 -1.23 8.17
CA ARG A 25 -24.31 -1.24 8.52
C ARG A 25 -23.84 -2.68 8.57
N LEU A 26 -22.59 -2.90 8.25
CA LEU A 26 -21.94 -4.17 8.50
C LEU A 26 -21.50 -4.19 9.97
N ASP A 27 -21.75 -5.31 10.64
CA ASP A 27 -21.38 -5.56 12.03
C ASP A 27 -20.50 -6.81 12.19
N SER A 28 -20.32 -7.56 11.12
CA SER A 28 -19.51 -8.78 11.05
C SER A 28 -18.91 -8.96 9.66
N ALA A 29 -17.80 -9.68 9.58
CA ALA A 29 -17.19 -10.05 8.31
C ALA A 29 -18.04 -11.11 7.57
N PRO A 30 -17.99 -11.13 6.23
CA PRO A 30 -18.57 -12.21 5.43
C PRO A 30 -17.75 -13.49 5.55
N VAL A 31 -18.28 -14.59 5.02
CA VAL A 31 -17.47 -15.77 4.74
C VAL A 31 -16.59 -15.46 3.52
N TRP A 32 -15.28 -15.53 3.71
CA TRP A 32 -14.30 -15.28 2.66
C TRP A 32 -13.96 -16.55 1.89
N CYS A 33 -13.93 -16.46 0.56
CA CYS A 33 -13.40 -17.48 -0.32
C CYS A 33 -12.32 -16.91 -1.23
N SER A 34 -11.10 -17.43 -1.13
CA SER A 34 -10.06 -17.09 -2.12
C SER A 34 -10.27 -17.91 -3.38
N VAL A 35 -10.26 -17.24 -4.52
CA VAL A 35 -10.27 -17.87 -5.86
C VAL A 35 -8.92 -17.70 -6.59
N ASP A 36 -7.87 -17.31 -5.86
CA ASP A 36 -6.53 -17.08 -6.40
C ASP A 36 -5.99 -18.30 -7.18
N LEU A 37 -6.20 -19.51 -6.64
CA LEU A 37 -5.65 -20.76 -7.21
C LEU A 37 -6.44 -21.30 -8.41
N ARG A 38 -7.62 -20.74 -8.70
CA ARG A 38 -8.41 -21.07 -9.88
C ARG A 38 -8.53 -19.87 -10.81
N ASP A 39 -9.32 -18.86 -10.47
CA ASP A 39 -9.63 -17.71 -11.32
C ASP A 39 -8.43 -16.76 -11.46
N GLY A 40 -7.74 -16.49 -10.35
CA GLY A 40 -6.49 -15.76 -10.34
C GLY A 40 -5.40 -16.45 -11.15
N ASN A 41 -5.16 -17.75 -10.89
CA ASN A 41 -4.14 -18.53 -11.60
C ASN A 41 -4.44 -18.67 -13.11
N GLN A 42 -5.70 -18.78 -13.49
CA GLN A 42 -6.12 -18.86 -14.89
C GLN A 42 -5.71 -17.62 -15.69
N ALA A 43 -5.68 -16.45 -15.05
CA ALA A 43 -5.38 -15.17 -15.67
C ALA A 43 -3.88 -14.85 -15.74
N LEU A 44 -3.01 -15.65 -15.13
CA LEU A 44 -1.56 -15.44 -15.17
C LEU A 44 -1.00 -15.75 -16.56
N ILE A 45 -0.03 -14.95 -17.00
CA ILE A 45 0.73 -15.21 -18.25
C ILE A 45 1.41 -16.58 -18.15
N ASN A 46 2.00 -16.88 -16.99
CA ASN A 46 2.61 -18.15 -16.65
C ASN A 46 1.86 -18.75 -15.45
N PRO A 47 0.84 -19.61 -15.65
CA PRO A 47 0.12 -20.22 -14.55
C PRO A 47 1.06 -20.99 -13.61
N MET A 48 0.77 -20.92 -12.31
CA MET A 48 1.56 -21.57 -11.28
C MET A 48 1.60 -23.09 -11.47
N GLY A 49 2.78 -23.68 -11.31
CA GLY A 49 2.95 -25.13 -11.20
C GLY A 49 2.47 -25.66 -9.83
N ILE A 50 2.41 -26.99 -9.69
CA ILE A 50 1.84 -27.63 -8.49
C ILE A 50 2.53 -27.19 -7.20
N ASP A 51 3.86 -27.11 -7.16
CA ASP A 51 4.59 -26.73 -5.94
C ASP A 51 4.33 -25.28 -5.55
N ALA A 52 4.28 -24.37 -6.53
CA ALA A 52 3.91 -22.96 -6.31
C ALA A 52 2.46 -22.83 -5.79
N LYS A 53 1.52 -23.58 -6.36
CA LYS A 53 0.13 -23.63 -5.88
C LYS A 53 0.02 -24.15 -4.44
N ILE A 54 0.84 -25.14 -4.06
CA ILE A 54 0.89 -25.66 -2.68
C ILE A 54 1.43 -24.59 -1.72
N GLU A 55 2.48 -23.87 -2.10
CA GLU A 55 3.02 -22.78 -1.30
C GLU A 55 1.98 -21.66 -1.13
N PHE A 56 1.32 -21.26 -2.20
CA PHE A 56 0.25 -20.27 -2.17
C PHE A 56 -0.94 -20.72 -1.31
N PHE A 57 -1.35 -21.99 -1.43
CA PHE A 57 -2.40 -22.58 -0.59
C PHE A 57 -2.06 -22.48 0.90
N LYS A 58 -0.83 -22.83 1.28
CA LYS A 58 -0.36 -22.71 2.67
C LYS A 58 -0.38 -21.28 3.18
N MET A 59 -0.01 -20.31 2.34
CA MET A 59 -0.12 -18.89 2.66
C MET A 59 -1.57 -18.49 2.91
N LEU A 60 -2.52 -18.86 2.03
CA LEU A 60 -3.94 -18.58 2.22
C LEU A 60 -4.48 -19.17 3.53
N VAL A 61 -4.08 -20.39 3.86
CA VAL A 61 -4.44 -21.05 5.13
C VAL A 61 -3.85 -20.28 6.33
N SER A 62 -2.61 -19.81 6.24
CA SER A 62 -1.96 -19.04 7.32
C SER A 62 -2.60 -17.67 7.53
N ILE A 63 -3.10 -17.02 6.48
CA ILE A 63 -3.89 -15.79 6.57
C ILE A 63 -5.24 -16.03 7.28
N GLY A 64 -5.77 -17.26 7.25
CA GLY A 64 -7.02 -17.60 7.93
C GLY A 64 -8.17 -17.95 7.00
N PHE A 65 -7.97 -18.03 5.69
CA PHE A 65 -9.03 -18.44 4.76
C PHE A 65 -9.56 -19.83 5.10
N LYS A 66 -10.89 -19.96 5.22
CA LYS A 66 -11.58 -21.20 5.52
C LYS A 66 -12.26 -21.82 4.30
N GLN A 67 -12.37 -21.05 3.20
CA GLN A 67 -12.83 -21.55 1.91
C GLN A 67 -11.85 -21.10 0.83
N ILE A 68 -11.37 -22.05 0.02
CA ILE A 68 -10.36 -21.80 -1.02
C ILE A 68 -10.73 -22.57 -2.27
N GLU A 69 -10.97 -21.88 -3.38
CA GLU A 69 -11.19 -22.52 -4.67
C GLU A 69 -9.84 -22.93 -5.28
N VAL A 70 -9.56 -24.22 -5.22
CA VAL A 70 -8.23 -24.76 -5.54
C VAL A 70 -8.04 -25.08 -7.02
N GLY A 71 -9.09 -25.14 -7.82
CA GLY A 71 -8.94 -25.34 -9.25
C GLY A 71 -10.14 -25.91 -9.98
N PHE A 72 -9.88 -26.29 -11.25
CA PHE A 72 -10.82 -26.97 -12.13
C PHE A 72 -10.26 -28.36 -12.52
N PRO A 73 -10.39 -29.38 -11.65
CA PRO A 73 -9.68 -30.66 -11.79
C PRO A 73 -9.97 -31.40 -13.08
N SER A 74 -11.14 -31.18 -13.68
CA SER A 74 -11.50 -31.82 -14.96
C SER A 74 -10.93 -31.11 -16.19
N ALA A 75 -10.33 -29.92 -16.05
CA ALA A 75 -9.79 -29.16 -17.18
C ALA A 75 -8.48 -29.78 -17.72
N ASN A 76 -7.54 -30.12 -16.85
CA ASN A 76 -6.25 -30.71 -17.23
C ASN A 76 -5.64 -31.53 -16.11
N LYS A 77 -4.49 -32.18 -16.40
CA LYS A 77 -3.80 -33.06 -15.47
C LYS A 77 -3.19 -32.29 -14.28
N THR A 78 -2.62 -31.11 -14.51
CA THR A 78 -1.99 -30.30 -13.45
C THR A 78 -3.00 -29.92 -12.38
N GLU A 79 -4.18 -29.48 -12.79
CA GLU A 79 -5.28 -29.14 -11.87
C GLU A 79 -5.75 -30.34 -11.05
N TYR A 80 -5.87 -31.50 -11.71
CA TYR A 80 -6.24 -32.76 -11.03
C TYR A 80 -5.17 -33.20 -10.03
N ASP A 81 -3.91 -33.25 -10.47
CA ASP A 81 -2.78 -33.69 -9.63
C ASP A 81 -2.55 -32.75 -8.43
N PHE A 82 -2.77 -31.45 -8.60
CA PHE A 82 -2.67 -30.48 -7.51
C PHE A 82 -3.70 -30.79 -6.41
N VAL A 83 -4.97 -30.97 -6.78
CA VAL A 83 -6.04 -31.32 -5.80
C VAL A 83 -5.69 -32.65 -5.11
N ARG A 84 -5.23 -33.65 -5.86
CA ARG A 84 -4.81 -34.92 -5.26
C ARG A 84 -3.65 -34.74 -4.28
N ARG A 85 -2.62 -33.95 -4.63
CA ARG A 85 -1.51 -33.72 -3.70
C ARG A 85 -1.93 -33.04 -2.41
N LEU A 86 -2.85 -32.06 -2.47
CA LEU A 86 -3.40 -31.45 -1.25
C LEU A 86 -4.03 -32.49 -0.30
N ILE A 87 -4.72 -33.49 -0.86
CA ILE A 87 -5.42 -34.52 -0.11
C ILE A 87 -4.45 -35.63 0.32
N ASP A 88 -3.69 -36.19 -0.62
CA ASP A 88 -2.83 -37.36 -0.39
C ASP A 88 -1.67 -37.05 0.56
N GLU A 89 -1.18 -35.80 0.56
CA GLU A 89 -0.14 -35.31 1.47
C GLU A 89 -0.72 -34.70 2.77
N ASN A 90 -2.04 -34.76 2.97
CA ASN A 90 -2.76 -34.24 4.13
C ASN A 90 -2.43 -32.77 4.44
N LEU A 91 -2.47 -31.90 3.41
CA LEU A 91 -2.12 -30.48 3.51
C LEU A 91 -3.31 -29.59 3.88
N ILE A 92 -4.54 -30.12 3.89
CA ILE A 92 -5.77 -29.37 4.13
C ILE A 92 -6.13 -29.46 5.63
N PRO A 93 -6.14 -28.35 6.37
CA PRO A 93 -6.60 -28.35 7.75
C PRO A 93 -8.07 -28.78 7.88
N ASP A 94 -8.41 -29.35 9.03
CA ASP A 94 -9.74 -29.92 9.31
C ASP A 94 -10.90 -28.93 9.22
N ASP A 95 -10.64 -27.63 9.36
CA ASP A 95 -11.62 -26.54 9.32
C ASP A 95 -11.63 -25.78 7.98
N VAL A 96 -10.82 -26.21 7.01
CA VAL A 96 -10.74 -25.61 5.67
C VAL A 96 -11.59 -26.42 4.68
N TRP A 97 -12.33 -25.71 3.85
CA TRP A 97 -13.11 -26.24 2.73
C TRP A 97 -12.39 -25.96 1.43
N ILE A 98 -12.10 -27.00 0.67
CA ILE A 98 -11.62 -26.83 -0.70
C ILE A 98 -12.80 -26.75 -1.65
N GLN A 99 -12.79 -25.77 -2.54
CA GLN A 99 -13.78 -25.58 -3.58
C GLN A 99 -13.20 -26.02 -4.92
N VAL A 100 -13.98 -26.74 -5.71
CA VAL A 100 -13.59 -27.23 -7.05
C VAL A 100 -14.66 -26.92 -8.07
N LEU A 101 -14.25 -26.32 -9.19
CA LEU A 101 -15.13 -25.93 -10.28
C LEU A 101 -15.46 -27.12 -11.18
N THR A 102 -16.68 -27.18 -11.69
CA THR A 102 -17.10 -28.13 -12.73
C THR A 102 -18.15 -27.54 -13.67
N GLN A 103 -18.14 -28.01 -14.91
CA GLN A 103 -19.20 -27.72 -15.88
C GLN A 103 -20.32 -28.77 -15.79
N ALA A 104 -21.53 -28.41 -16.26
CA ALA A 104 -22.72 -29.27 -16.29
C ALA A 104 -22.62 -30.38 -17.36
N ARG A 105 -21.58 -31.23 -17.31
CA ARG A 105 -21.35 -32.37 -18.19
C ARG A 105 -20.89 -33.57 -17.36
N ASP A 106 -21.53 -34.73 -17.54
CA ASP A 106 -21.32 -35.92 -16.72
C ASP A 106 -19.84 -36.28 -16.55
N GLN A 107 -19.06 -36.30 -17.64
CA GLN A 107 -17.64 -36.64 -17.60
C GLN A 107 -16.79 -35.67 -16.75
N PHE A 108 -17.12 -34.38 -16.79
CA PHE A 108 -16.41 -33.39 -15.99
C PHE A 108 -16.78 -33.49 -14.52
N VAL A 109 -18.06 -33.63 -14.23
CA VAL A 109 -18.56 -33.84 -12.86
C VAL A 109 -17.95 -35.10 -12.24
N GLN A 110 -17.92 -36.22 -12.95
CA GLN A 110 -17.32 -37.46 -12.46
C GLN A 110 -15.87 -37.31 -12.12
N LYS A 111 -15.08 -36.69 -13.04
CA LYS A 111 -13.65 -36.47 -12.83
C LYS A 111 -13.38 -35.50 -11.68
N THR A 112 -14.19 -34.44 -11.53
CA THR A 112 -14.09 -33.49 -10.41
C THR A 112 -14.38 -34.19 -9.08
N ILE A 113 -15.43 -35.01 -8.99
CA ILE A 113 -15.76 -35.76 -7.78
C ILE A 113 -14.69 -36.81 -7.44
N GLU A 114 -14.11 -37.45 -8.45
CA GLU A 114 -12.99 -38.36 -8.27
C GLU A 114 -11.77 -37.65 -7.66
N SER A 115 -11.45 -36.44 -8.11
CA SER A 115 -10.31 -35.69 -7.64
C SER A 115 -10.34 -35.32 -6.16
N VAL A 116 -11.55 -35.18 -5.58
CA VAL A 116 -11.74 -34.76 -4.17
C VAL A 116 -11.97 -35.93 -3.21
N ARG A 117 -11.90 -37.19 -3.66
CA ARG A 117 -12.04 -38.35 -2.77
C ARG A 117 -11.01 -38.33 -1.65
N GLY A 118 -11.48 -38.52 -0.41
CA GLY A 118 -10.65 -38.50 0.79
C GLY A 118 -10.52 -37.11 1.43
N ALA A 119 -11.00 -36.04 0.80
CA ALA A 119 -11.08 -34.74 1.44
C ALA A 119 -12.18 -34.73 2.53
N LYS A 120 -11.94 -34.00 3.62
CA LYS A 120 -12.91 -33.86 4.72
C LYS A 120 -14.05 -32.93 4.39
N ASN A 121 -13.76 -31.75 3.83
CA ASN A 121 -14.73 -30.71 3.51
C ASN A 121 -14.55 -30.24 2.05
N VAL A 122 -15.62 -30.30 1.26
CA VAL A 122 -15.59 -29.99 -0.17
C VAL A 122 -16.79 -29.12 -0.57
N ILE A 123 -16.53 -28.10 -1.38
CA ILE A 123 -17.56 -27.34 -2.10
C ILE A 123 -17.47 -27.74 -3.58
N ILE A 124 -18.56 -28.28 -4.12
CA ILE A 124 -18.67 -28.58 -5.56
C ILE A 124 -19.33 -27.38 -6.23
N HIS A 125 -18.57 -26.65 -7.02
CA HIS A 125 -18.99 -25.42 -7.68
C HIS A 125 -19.40 -25.70 -9.13
N LEU A 126 -20.68 -25.59 -9.42
CA LEU A 126 -21.28 -25.73 -10.75
C LEU A 126 -21.54 -24.33 -11.33
N TYR A 127 -21.21 -24.10 -12.59
CA TYR A 127 -21.60 -22.90 -13.29
C TYR A 127 -22.16 -23.17 -14.68
N ASN A 128 -23.00 -22.28 -15.15
CA ASN A 128 -23.36 -22.15 -16.56
C ASN A 128 -23.78 -20.72 -16.89
N ALA A 129 -23.52 -20.32 -18.13
CA ALA A 129 -23.87 -18.99 -18.61
C ALA A 129 -25.37 -18.74 -18.67
N THR A 130 -25.79 -17.52 -18.33
CA THR A 130 -27.22 -17.16 -18.28
C THR A 130 -27.57 -15.89 -19.04
N SER A 131 -26.60 -15.02 -19.35
CA SER A 131 -26.85 -13.72 -19.99
C SER A 131 -27.41 -13.84 -21.43
N PRO A 132 -28.18 -12.85 -21.90
CA PRO A 132 -28.71 -12.81 -23.27
C PRO A 132 -27.64 -12.93 -24.33
N ALA A 133 -26.49 -12.25 -24.13
CA ALA A 133 -25.39 -12.27 -25.08
C ALA A 133 -24.77 -13.66 -25.24
N GLN A 134 -24.52 -14.35 -24.10
CA GLN A 134 -23.97 -15.70 -24.13
C GLN A 134 -24.98 -16.72 -24.69
N ARG A 135 -26.24 -16.63 -24.29
CA ARG A 135 -27.29 -17.48 -24.86
C ARG A 135 -27.36 -17.36 -26.38
N LYS A 136 -27.25 -16.12 -26.89
CA LYS A 136 -27.32 -15.83 -28.34
C LYS A 136 -26.06 -16.23 -29.10
N TYR A 137 -24.90 -15.79 -28.64
CA TYR A 137 -23.66 -15.87 -29.45
C TYR A 137 -22.82 -17.12 -29.17
N ASN A 138 -22.79 -17.60 -27.91
CA ASN A 138 -21.96 -18.73 -27.54
C ASN A 138 -22.70 -20.07 -27.63
N PHE A 139 -23.98 -20.10 -27.23
CA PHE A 139 -24.70 -21.35 -27.08
C PHE A 139 -25.81 -21.53 -28.12
N GLY A 140 -26.39 -20.47 -28.65
CA GLY A 140 -27.57 -20.55 -29.52
C GLY A 140 -28.77 -21.17 -28.83
N LYS A 141 -28.97 -20.89 -27.51
CA LYS A 141 -29.95 -21.56 -26.65
C LYS A 141 -30.96 -20.60 -26.03
N SER A 142 -32.17 -21.10 -25.82
CA SER A 142 -33.24 -20.40 -25.10
C SER A 142 -33.00 -20.40 -23.59
N LYS A 143 -33.79 -19.60 -22.83
CA LYS A 143 -33.82 -19.61 -21.35
C LYS A 143 -34.11 -20.99 -20.79
N GLU A 144 -35.12 -21.67 -21.35
CA GLU A 144 -35.56 -23.02 -20.92
C GLU A 144 -34.45 -24.05 -21.13
N GLU A 145 -33.74 -23.99 -22.24
CA GLU A 145 -32.61 -24.88 -22.51
C GLU A 145 -31.45 -24.64 -21.55
N MET A 146 -31.12 -23.37 -21.21
CA MET A 146 -30.05 -23.04 -20.25
C MET A 146 -30.45 -23.45 -18.83
N LEU A 147 -31.69 -23.26 -18.42
CA LEU A 147 -32.24 -23.78 -17.16
C LEU A 147 -32.16 -25.31 -17.11
N GLY A 148 -32.50 -25.96 -18.22
CA GLY A 148 -32.40 -27.43 -18.34
C GLY A 148 -30.94 -27.93 -18.14
N LEU A 149 -29.96 -27.20 -18.64
CA LEU A 149 -28.53 -27.50 -18.43
C LEU A 149 -28.16 -27.39 -16.94
N ALA A 150 -28.56 -26.30 -16.26
CA ALA A 150 -28.31 -26.12 -14.84
C ALA A 150 -28.88 -27.27 -14.00
N VAL A 151 -30.17 -27.60 -14.20
CA VAL A 151 -30.86 -28.68 -13.49
C VAL A 151 -30.22 -30.04 -13.79
N SER A 152 -29.84 -30.31 -15.04
CA SER A 152 -29.13 -31.54 -15.41
C SER A 152 -27.78 -31.67 -14.71
N GLY A 153 -27.03 -30.57 -14.62
CA GLY A 153 -25.76 -30.53 -13.87
C GLY A 153 -25.95 -30.85 -12.39
N VAL A 154 -26.96 -30.27 -11.75
CA VAL A 154 -27.29 -30.57 -10.34
C VAL A 154 -27.62 -32.05 -10.16
N ARG A 155 -28.42 -32.65 -11.05
CA ARG A 155 -28.75 -34.10 -11.00
C ARG A 155 -27.51 -34.95 -11.12
N CYS A 156 -26.61 -34.60 -12.03
CA CYS A 156 -25.35 -35.30 -12.21
C CYS A 156 -24.49 -35.24 -10.95
N ILE A 157 -24.34 -34.07 -10.32
CA ILE A 157 -23.61 -33.92 -9.07
C ILE A 157 -24.25 -34.75 -7.96
N LYS A 158 -25.55 -34.63 -7.74
CA LYS A 158 -26.27 -35.41 -6.70
C LYS A 158 -26.05 -36.90 -6.83
N LYS A 159 -26.11 -37.44 -8.05
CA LYS A 159 -25.88 -38.85 -8.34
C LYS A 159 -24.47 -39.29 -7.95
N ASN A 160 -23.46 -38.44 -8.11
CA ASN A 160 -22.05 -38.82 -7.97
C ASN A 160 -21.47 -38.49 -6.58
N ILE A 161 -22.04 -37.57 -5.79
CA ILE A 161 -21.53 -37.21 -4.46
C ILE A 161 -21.88 -38.18 -3.36
N GLN A 162 -22.84 -39.10 -3.58
CA GLN A 162 -23.26 -40.01 -2.52
C GLN A 162 -22.08 -40.83 -1.98
N GLY A 163 -21.21 -41.32 -2.86
CA GLY A 163 -19.99 -42.02 -2.44
C GLY A 163 -19.01 -41.19 -1.62
N LEU A 164 -18.95 -39.85 -1.81
CA LEU A 164 -18.16 -38.96 -0.94
C LEU A 164 -18.78 -38.89 0.46
N ARG A 165 -20.08 -38.67 0.54
CA ARG A 165 -20.85 -38.60 1.81
C ARG A 165 -20.78 -39.89 2.61
N ASP A 166 -20.94 -41.03 1.95
CA ASP A 166 -20.85 -42.37 2.56
C ASP A 166 -19.45 -42.62 3.16
N ASN A 167 -18.40 -41.99 2.62
CA ASN A 167 -17.04 -42.04 3.12
C ASN A 167 -16.72 -40.91 4.13
N GLY A 168 -17.71 -40.14 4.61
CA GLY A 168 -17.53 -39.14 5.64
C GLY A 168 -17.12 -37.76 5.16
N THR A 169 -17.12 -37.50 3.85
CA THR A 169 -16.84 -36.15 3.30
C THR A 169 -18.06 -35.22 3.51
N ASN A 170 -17.83 -34.07 4.12
CA ASN A 170 -18.82 -32.99 4.14
C ASN A 170 -18.86 -32.32 2.75
N VAL A 171 -20.05 -32.27 2.16
CA VAL A 171 -20.23 -31.70 0.80
C VAL A 171 -21.22 -30.54 0.85
N LEU A 172 -20.76 -29.35 0.49
CA LEU A 172 -21.60 -28.21 0.12
C LEU A 172 -21.70 -28.12 -1.41
N PHE A 173 -22.74 -27.51 -1.87
CA PHE A 173 -22.98 -27.27 -3.29
C PHE A 173 -23.05 -25.76 -3.56
N GLU A 174 -22.34 -25.32 -4.57
CA GLU A 174 -22.37 -23.96 -5.07
C GLU A 174 -22.83 -23.92 -6.52
N TYR A 175 -23.62 -22.92 -6.84
CA TYR A 175 -24.10 -22.66 -8.19
C TYR A 175 -23.88 -21.19 -8.58
N SER A 176 -23.23 -20.96 -9.72
CA SER A 176 -23.05 -19.64 -10.33
C SER A 176 -23.84 -19.52 -11.64
N PRO A 177 -24.87 -18.65 -11.71
CA PRO A 177 -25.43 -18.19 -12.99
C PRO A 177 -24.44 -17.16 -13.59
N GLU A 178 -23.51 -17.62 -14.41
CA GLU A 178 -22.46 -16.78 -14.98
C GLU A 178 -23.06 -15.58 -15.74
N ASN A 179 -22.47 -14.38 -15.56
CA ASN A 179 -23.01 -13.08 -15.98
C ASN A 179 -24.37 -12.73 -15.33
N PHE A 180 -24.50 -12.96 -14.02
CA PHE A 180 -25.72 -12.63 -13.28
C PHE A 180 -26.15 -11.17 -13.48
N THR A 181 -25.22 -10.21 -13.42
CA THR A 181 -25.52 -8.77 -13.55
C THR A 181 -26.16 -8.38 -14.89
N GLU A 182 -25.86 -9.10 -15.96
CA GLU A 182 -26.41 -8.87 -17.29
C GLU A 182 -27.60 -9.78 -17.62
N THR A 183 -27.92 -10.73 -16.72
CA THR A 183 -29.04 -11.65 -16.90
C THR A 183 -30.34 -11.00 -16.43
N GLU A 184 -31.42 -11.23 -17.16
CA GLU A 184 -32.75 -10.76 -16.75
C GLU A 184 -33.07 -11.30 -15.33
N MET A 185 -33.48 -10.42 -14.43
CA MET A 185 -33.63 -10.74 -13.01
C MET A 185 -34.69 -11.85 -12.75
N ASP A 186 -35.80 -11.85 -13.48
CA ASP A 186 -36.83 -12.90 -13.42
C ASP A 186 -36.26 -14.24 -13.85
N PHE A 187 -35.46 -14.32 -14.90
CA PHE A 187 -34.78 -15.54 -15.30
C PHE A 187 -33.72 -15.98 -14.31
N SER A 188 -32.94 -15.07 -13.73
CA SER A 188 -31.99 -15.40 -12.66
C SER A 188 -32.67 -16.05 -11.46
N LEU A 189 -33.80 -15.48 -11.03
CA LEU A 189 -34.59 -16.03 -9.93
C LEU A 189 -35.19 -17.41 -10.27
N GLU A 190 -35.77 -17.56 -11.46
CA GLU A 190 -36.34 -18.83 -11.94
C GLU A 190 -35.27 -19.92 -11.97
N ASN A 191 -34.11 -19.62 -12.55
CA ASN A 191 -33.00 -20.55 -12.70
C ASN A 191 -32.43 -20.97 -11.32
N CYS A 192 -32.18 -20.03 -10.41
CA CYS A 192 -31.69 -20.34 -9.06
C CYS A 192 -32.71 -21.11 -8.23
N ARG A 193 -34.00 -20.80 -8.32
CA ARG A 193 -35.09 -21.59 -7.65
C ARG A 193 -35.15 -23.02 -8.18
N ALA A 194 -35.01 -23.22 -9.51
CA ALA A 194 -34.96 -24.55 -10.09
C ALA A 194 -33.75 -25.36 -9.60
N VAL A 195 -32.59 -24.73 -9.49
CA VAL A 195 -31.36 -25.33 -8.92
C VAL A 195 -31.57 -25.69 -7.44
N MET A 196 -32.09 -24.78 -6.61
CA MET A 196 -32.40 -25.04 -5.20
C MET A 196 -33.37 -26.22 -5.04
N LYS A 197 -34.43 -26.24 -5.83
CA LYS A 197 -35.42 -27.32 -5.82
C LYS A 197 -34.82 -28.67 -6.21
N GLU A 198 -34.03 -28.71 -7.28
CA GLU A 198 -33.40 -29.96 -7.75
C GLU A 198 -32.35 -30.46 -6.74
N TRP A 199 -31.58 -29.55 -6.12
CA TRP A 199 -30.64 -29.91 -5.05
C TRP A 199 -31.35 -30.46 -3.82
N GLY A 200 -32.56 -29.99 -3.54
CA GLY A 200 -33.29 -30.25 -2.31
C GLY A 200 -32.80 -29.37 -1.19
N ALA A 201 -32.65 -28.06 -1.48
CA ALA A 201 -32.19 -27.08 -0.52
C ALA A 201 -33.12 -26.95 0.68
N THR A 202 -32.53 -26.91 1.88
CA THR A 202 -33.19 -26.67 3.17
C THR A 202 -32.28 -25.85 4.06
N PRO A 203 -32.75 -25.29 5.18
CA PRO A 203 -31.85 -24.60 6.12
C PRO A 203 -30.69 -25.45 6.65
N GLN A 204 -30.82 -26.78 6.65
CA GLN A 204 -29.80 -27.76 7.06
C GLN A 204 -28.92 -28.25 5.89
N ASN A 205 -29.36 -28.05 4.64
CA ASN A 205 -28.67 -28.45 3.42
C ASN A 205 -28.69 -27.27 2.43
N LYS A 206 -28.04 -26.18 2.82
CA LYS A 206 -28.04 -24.93 2.03
C LYS A 206 -27.33 -25.09 0.70
N VAL A 207 -27.74 -24.28 -0.27
CA VAL A 207 -27.00 -24.03 -1.53
C VAL A 207 -26.30 -22.69 -1.45
N ILE A 208 -25.05 -22.61 -1.87
CA ILE A 208 -24.39 -21.35 -2.13
C ILE A 208 -24.84 -20.88 -3.53
N LEU A 209 -25.52 -19.74 -3.57
CA LEU A 209 -25.87 -19.06 -4.82
C LEU A 209 -24.86 -17.92 -5.00
N ASN A 210 -23.89 -18.16 -5.86
CA ASN A 210 -22.83 -17.21 -6.13
C ASN A 210 -23.23 -16.34 -7.33
N LEU A 211 -23.42 -15.04 -7.11
CA LEU A 211 -24.01 -14.10 -8.04
C LEU A 211 -22.89 -13.24 -8.68
N PRO A 212 -22.32 -13.67 -9.83
CA PRO A 212 -21.12 -13.01 -10.36
C PRO A 212 -21.46 -11.74 -11.15
N SER A 213 -20.73 -10.67 -10.85
CA SER A 213 -20.50 -9.58 -11.77
C SER A 213 -19.31 -9.99 -12.68
N THR A 214 -19.57 -10.93 -13.59
CA THR A 214 -18.54 -11.53 -14.47
C THR A 214 -17.86 -10.47 -15.31
N VAL A 215 -18.62 -9.47 -15.76
CA VAL A 215 -18.13 -8.19 -16.27
C VAL A 215 -18.86 -7.10 -15.50
N GLU A 216 -18.10 -6.16 -14.98
CA GLU A 216 -18.67 -5.03 -14.27
C GLU A 216 -19.35 -4.06 -15.25
N CYS A 217 -20.66 -4.09 -15.32
CA CYS A 217 -21.45 -3.39 -16.32
C CYS A 217 -22.35 -2.26 -15.78
N ASN A 218 -22.55 -2.21 -14.47
CA ASN A 218 -23.45 -1.25 -13.79
C ASN A 218 -22.73 -0.49 -12.67
N MET A 219 -23.43 0.47 -12.07
CA MET A 219 -22.93 1.20 -10.91
C MET A 219 -23.16 0.39 -9.61
N PRO A 220 -22.36 0.60 -8.56
CA PRO A 220 -22.46 -0.19 -7.31
C PRO A 220 -23.84 -0.14 -6.64
N ASN A 221 -24.52 0.99 -6.70
CA ASN A 221 -25.89 1.13 -6.18
C ASN A 221 -26.91 0.28 -6.97
N GLN A 222 -26.73 0.16 -8.29
CA GLN A 222 -27.58 -0.69 -9.13
C GLN A 222 -27.33 -2.17 -8.84
N PHE A 223 -26.07 -2.55 -8.63
CA PHE A 223 -25.72 -3.90 -8.21
C PHE A 223 -26.34 -4.24 -6.84
N ALA A 224 -26.22 -3.34 -5.87
CA ALA A 224 -26.85 -3.53 -4.56
C ALA A 224 -28.38 -3.69 -4.66
N ASP A 225 -29.03 -2.91 -5.51
CA ASP A 225 -30.47 -3.07 -5.78
C ASP A 225 -30.77 -4.47 -6.37
N GLN A 226 -29.95 -4.97 -7.29
CA GLN A 226 -30.10 -6.33 -7.83
C GLN A 226 -29.98 -7.41 -6.74
N ILE A 227 -28.98 -7.28 -5.86
CA ILE A 227 -28.76 -8.23 -4.77
C ILE A 227 -29.92 -8.18 -3.76
N GLU A 228 -30.35 -7.01 -3.32
CA GLU A 228 -31.47 -6.90 -2.38
C GLU A 228 -32.77 -7.40 -2.99
N TYR A 229 -33.04 -7.08 -4.27
CA TYR A 229 -34.19 -7.59 -4.99
C TYR A 229 -34.15 -9.11 -5.08
N PHE A 230 -33.00 -9.68 -5.43
CA PHE A 230 -32.80 -11.13 -5.49
C PHE A 230 -33.05 -11.78 -4.12
N CYS A 231 -32.47 -11.25 -3.04
CA CYS A 231 -32.66 -11.72 -1.68
C CYS A 231 -34.13 -11.70 -1.24
N LYS A 232 -34.86 -10.65 -1.60
CA LYS A 232 -36.29 -10.52 -1.28
C LYS A 232 -37.16 -11.52 -2.04
N ASN A 233 -36.74 -11.90 -3.26
CA ASN A 233 -37.59 -12.65 -4.18
C ASN A 233 -37.15 -14.11 -4.43
N ILE A 234 -36.01 -14.58 -3.90
CA ILE A 234 -35.55 -15.96 -4.17
C ILE A 234 -36.47 -17.03 -3.60
N GLY A 235 -37.31 -16.70 -2.65
CA GLY A 235 -38.22 -17.63 -1.97
C GLY A 235 -37.70 -18.06 -0.60
N ASP A 236 -37.34 -19.32 -0.42
CA ASP A 236 -36.77 -19.80 0.85
C ASP A 236 -35.33 -19.31 1.06
N ARG A 237 -35.20 -18.06 1.49
CA ARG A 237 -33.93 -17.38 1.70
C ARG A 237 -33.02 -18.08 2.72
N GLN A 238 -33.59 -18.79 3.69
CA GLN A 238 -32.83 -19.49 4.73
C GLN A 238 -32.17 -20.77 4.20
N SER A 239 -32.61 -21.28 3.08
CA SER A 239 -32.08 -22.48 2.43
C SER A 239 -30.95 -22.19 1.44
N CYS A 240 -30.49 -20.92 1.33
CA CYS A 240 -29.35 -20.55 0.52
C CYS A 240 -28.42 -19.60 1.25
N ILE A 241 -27.15 -19.55 0.79
CA ILE A 241 -26.14 -18.57 1.13
C ILE A 241 -25.91 -17.73 -0.12
N ILE A 242 -26.08 -16.42 -0.02
CA ILE A 242 -25.82 -15.53 -1.14
C ILE A 242 -24.33 -15.14 -1.12
N SER A 243 -23.63 -15.49 -2.18
CA SER A 243 -22.23 -15.20 -2.42
C SER A 243 -22.06 -14.18 -3.54
N LEU A 244 -21.05 -13.38 -3.47
CA LEU A 244 -20.68 -12.41 -4.51
C LEU A 244 -19.34 -12.80 -5.13
N HIS A 245 -19.24 -12.64 -6.46
CA HIS A 245 -18.01 -12.82 -7.21
C HIS A 245 -17.88 -11.63 -8.18
N ASN A 246 -17.14 -10.60 -7.76
CA ASN A 246 -17.07 -9.35 -8.50
C ASN A 246 -15.75 -9.22 -9.23
N HIS A 247 -15.80 -8.88 -10.52
CA HIS A 247 -14.66 -8.35 -11.28
C HIS A 247 -14.56 -6.83 -11.11
N ASN A 248 -13.50 -6.24 -11.65
CA ASN A 248 -13.13 -4.83 -11.44
C ASN A 248 -13.00 -4.04 -12.74
N ASP A 249 -13.81 -4.35 -13.76
CA ASP A 249 -13.71 -3.77 -15.11
C ASP A 249 -13.90 -2.25 -15.13
N ARG A 250 -14.65 -1.70 -14.18
CA ARG A 250 -14.91 -0.26 -14.03
C ARG A 250 -14.15 0.37 -12.86
N GLY A 251 -13.38 -0.42 -12.11
CA GLY A 251 -12.69 0.00 -10.90
C GLY A 251 -13.58 0.10 -9.67
N GLU A 252 -14.74 -0.55 -9.66
CA GLU A 252 -15.75 -0.45 -8.61
C GLU A 252 -15.97 -1.78 -7.86
N GLY A 253 -15.11 -2.79 -8.09
CA GLY A 253 -15.26 -4.14 -7.54
C GLY A 253 -15.37 -4.18 -6.01
N ILE A 254 -14.61 -3.35 -5.28
CA ILE A 254 -14.72 -3.20 -3.82
C ILE A 254 -16.08 -2.60 -3.43
N ALA A 255 -16.52 -1.55 -4.13
CA ALA A 255 -17.80 -0.92 -3.84
C ALA A 255 -18.99 -1.86 -4.14
N HIS A 256 -18.91 -2.67 -5.19
CA HIS A 256 -19.87 -3.74 -5.46
C HIS A 256 -19.91 -4.74 -4.30
N CYS A 257 -18.77 -5.16 -3.77
CA CYS A 257 -18.68 -6.07 -2.64
C CYS A 257 -19.34 -5.47 -1.39
N GLU A 258 -18.91 -4.29 -0.96
CA GLU A 258 -19.40 -3.64 0.27
C GLU A 258 -20.90 -3.37 0.21
N LEU A 259 -21.40 -2.80 -0.90
CA LEU A 259 -22.82 -2.51 -1.05
C LEU A 259 -23.65 -3.80 -1.24
N GLY A 260 -23.10 -4.82 -1.88
CA GLY A 260 -23.74 -6.14 -2.01
C GLY A 260 -23.89 -6.85 -0.65
N LEU A 261 -22.92 -6.72 0.25
CA LEU A 261 -23.01 -7.19 1.64
C LEU A 261 -24.13 -6.45 2.40
N LEU A 262 -24.20 -5.12 2.29
CA LEU A 262 -25.32 -4.34 2.85
C LEU A 262 -26.66 -4.78 2.28
N ALA A 263 -26.70 -5.19 1.01
CA ALA A 263 -27.88 -5.66 0.32
C ALA A 263 -28.33 -7.09 0.71
N GLY A 264 -27.51 -7.83 1.47
CA GLY A 264 -27.88 -9.12 2.06
C GLY A 264 -27.07 -10.31 1.61
N ALA A 265 -25.92 -10.10 0.96
CA ALA A 265 -24.94 -11.17 0.75
C ALA A 265 -24.24 -11.53 2.06
N GLU A 266 -23.77 -12.77 2.15
CA GLU A 266 -23.17 -13.35 3.38
C GLU A 266 -21.76 -13.91 3.12
N ARG A 267 -21.40 -14.09 1.85
CA ARG A 267 -20.15 -14.68 1.40
C ARG A 267 -19.60 -13.89 0.21
N VAL A 268 -18.29 -13.83 0.10
CA VAL A 268 -17.62 -13.15 -1.03
C VAL A 268 -16.45 -13.97 -1.54
N GLU A 269 -16.25 -13.94 -2.84
CA GLU A 269 -15.10 -14.49 -3.54
C GLU A 269 -14.26 -13.36 -4.13
N GLY A 270 -12.95 -13.57 -4.15
CA GLY A 270 -12.01 -12.64 -4.74
C GLY A 270 -10.59 -13.19 -4.75
N CYS A 271 -9.64 -12.34 -5.11
CA CYS A 271 -8.21 -12.67 -5.10
C CYS A 271 -7.42 -11.67 -4.28
N LEU A 272 -6.31 -12.10 -3.73
CA LEU A 272 -5.34 -11.20 -3.11
C LEU A 272 -4.88 -10.16 -4.15
N PHE A 273 -4.83 -8.90 -3.73
CA PHE A 273 -4.43 -7.74 -4.55
C PHE A 273 -5.22 -7.57 -5.87
N GLY A 274 -6.36 -8.25 -5.99
CA GLY A 274 -7.27 -8.09 -7.12
C GLY A 274 -6.85 -8.78 -8.41
N ASN A 275 -6.01 -9.82 -8.35
CA ASN A 275 -5.62 -10.59 -9.55
C ASN A 275 -6.82 -11.25 -10.23
N GLY A 276 -6.75 -11.42 -11.55
CA GLY A 276 -7.79 -12.12 -12.31
C GLY A 276 -7.91 -11.65 -13.75
N GLU A 277 -8.88 -12.19 -14.45
CA GLU A 277 -9.16 -11.87 -15.85
C GLU A 277 -9.37 -10.37 -16.09
N ARG A 278 -8.89 -9.86 -17.22
CA ARG A 278 -9.04 -8.46 -17.68
C ARG A 278 -8.42 -7.47 -16.67
N THR A 279 -9.24 -6.86 -15.82
CA THR A 279 -8.86 -5.89 -14.77
C THR A 279 -8.78 -6.51 -13.39
N GLY A 280 -9.02 -7.82 -13.29
CA GLY A 280 -8.95 -8.59 -12.07
C GLY A 280 -10.28 -8.81 -11.34
N ASN A 281 -10.18 -9.57 -10.27
CA ASN A 281 -11.25 -9.82 -9.30
C ASN A 281 -11.30 -8.71 -8.23
N MET A 282 -12.33 -8.72 -7.41
CA MET A 282 -12.40 -7.93 -6.19
C MET A 282 -11.19 -8.27 -5.29
N ASP A 283 -10.49 -7.23 -4.81
CA ASP A 283 -9.31 -7.37 -3.96
C ASP A 283 -9.70 -7.72 -2.51
N LEU A 284 -9.39 -8.95 -2.11
CA LEU A 284 -9.68 -9.46 -0.76
C LEU A 284 -8.93 -8.70 0.34
N VAL A 285 -7.68 -8.28 0.07
CA VAL A 285 -6.88 -7.52 1.04
C VAL A 285 -7.56 -6.19 1.33
N THR A 286 -7.90 -5.44 0.27
CA THR A 286 -8.56 -4.13 0.41
C THR A 286 -9.92 -4.28 1.10
N ALA A 287 -10.74 -5.25 0.70
CA ALA A 287 -12.07 -5.47 1.31
C ALA A 287 -11.98 -5.82 2.81
N ALA A 288 -11.05 -6.69 3.18
CA ALA A 288 -10.84 -7.09 4.58
C ALA A 288 -10.31 -5.92 5.45
N LEU A 289 -9.34 -5.17 4.96
CA LEU A 289 -8.76 -4.03 5.68
C LEU A 289 -9.72 -2.83 5.75
N ASN A 290 -10.62 -2.68 4.77
CA ASN A 290 -11.72 -1.72 4.88
C ASN A 290 -12.64 -2.04 6.06
N LEU A 291 -12.96 -3.32 6.31
CA LEU A 291 -13.72 -3.73 7.50
C LEU A 291 -12.91 -3.49 8.79
N TYR A 292 -11.65 -3.87 8.79
CA TYR A 292 -10.75 -3.67 9.95
C TYR A 292 -10.68 -2.20 10.38
N THR A 293 -10.53 -1.27 9.43
CA THR A 293 -10.50 0.17 9.71
C THR A 293 -11.84 0.75 10.17
N GLN A 294 -12.94 0.00 10.04
CA GLN A 294 -14.25 0.31 10.61
C GLN A 294 -14.48 -0.38 11.97
N GLY A 295 -13.49 -1.06 12.51
CA GLY A 295 -13.57 -1.78 13.80
C GLY A 295 -14.28 -3.13 13.71
N ILE A 296 -14.35 -3.73 12.51
CA ILE A 296 -14.90 -5.06 12.28
C ILE A 296 -13.73 -6.02 12.04
N ASP A 297 -13.58 -7.03 12.91
CA ASP A 297 -12.60 -8.08 12.71
C ASP A 297 -12.90 -8.85 11.42
N PRO A 298 -12.02 -8.81 10.41
CA PRO A 298 -12.23 -9.56 9.18
C PRO A 298 -12.06 -11.07 9.35
N GLY A 299 -11.49 -11.55 10.45
CA GLY A 299 -11.13 -12.95 10.66
C GLY A 299 -10.01 -13.44 9.72
N LEU A 300 -9.29 -12.50 9.10
CA LEU A 300 -8.12 -12.74 8.25
C LEU A 300 -6.93 -11.97 8.83
N ASP A 301 -5.78 -12.64 8.95
CA ASP A 301 -4.57 -12.07 9.52
C ASP A 301 -3.67 -11.47 8.42
N PHE A 302 -3.67 -10.16 8.31
CA PHE A 302 -2.77 -9.38 7.47
C PHE A 302 -1.71 -8.63 8.28
N SER A 303 -1.43 -9.04 9.53
CA SER A 303 -0.43 -8.39 10.39
C SER A 303 0.99 -8.40 9.81
N ASN A 304 1.25 -9.21 8.79
CA ASN A 304 2.49 -9.23 8.02
C ASN A 304 2.20 -9.16 6.52
N LEU A 305 1.51 -8.10 6.11
CA LEU A 305 1.08 -7.91 4.71
C LEU A 305 2.25 -7.82 3.73
N SER A 306 3.41 -7.31 4.17
CA SER A 306 4.62 -7.25 3.34
C SER A 306 5.09 -8.65 2.92
N GLN A 307 5.08 -9.62 3.83
CA GLN A 307 5.44 -11.00 3.51
C GLN A 307 4.41 -11.66 2.56
N VAL A 308 3.13 -11.37 2.74
CA VAL A 308 2.06 -11.84 1.83
C VAL A 308 2.30 -11.27 0.43
N ALA A 309 2.64 -10.00 0.32
CA ALA A 309 2.96 -9.32 -0.93
C ALA A 309 4.18 -9.97 -1.63
N ASP A 310 5.28 -10.19 -0.89
CA ASP A 310 6.50 -10.82 -1.42
C ASP A 310 6.22 -12.23 -1.97
N VAL A 311 5.47 -13.05 -1.24
CA VAL A 311 5.09 -14.40 -1.69
C VAL A 311 4.19 -14.34 -2.92
N TYR A 312 3.21 -13.44 -2.92
CA TYR A 312 2.30 -13.23 -4.05
C TYR A 312 3.10 -12.84 -5.31
N GLU A 313 3.92 -11.79 -5.27
CA GLU A 313 4.69 -11.32 -6.43
C GLU A 313 5.64 -12.41 -6.97
N ARG A 314 6.31 -13.12 -6.09
CA ARG A 314 7.24 -14.20 -6.45
C ARG A 314 6.54 -15.39 -7.11
N LEU A 315 5.36 -15.79 -6.64
CA LEU A 315 4.66 -16.97 -7.16
C LEU A 315 3.82 -16.68 -8.40
N THR A 316 3.33 -15.45 -8.55
CA THR A 316 2.47 -15.05 -9.67
C THR A 316 3.22 -14.35 -10.80
N ASP A 317 4.44 -13.87 -10.54
CA ASP A 317 5.21 -12.99 -11.45
C ASP A 317 4.44 -11.69 -11.79
N MET A 318 3.57 -11.24 -10.86
CA MET A 318 2.75 -10.04 -11.00
C MET A 318 3.15 -9.02 -9.93
N SER A 319 3.50 -7.80 -10.35
CA SER A 319 3.83 -6.72 -9.42
C SER A 319 2.58 -6.09 -8.82
N ILE A 320 2.61 -5.79 -7.53
CA ILE A 320 1.59 -4.99 -6.85
C ILE A 320 1.79 -3.53 -7.24
N HIS A 321 0.69 -2.85 -7.59
CA HIS A 321 0.78 -1.45 -8.00
C HIS A 321 1.29 -0.58 -6.84
N PRO A 322 2.27 0.35 -7.06
CA PRO A 322 2.85 1.15 -5.97
C PRO A 322 1.86 1.97 -5.14
N ARG A 323 0.64 2.17 -5.64
CA ARG A 323 -0.47 2.84 -4.94
C ARG A 323 -1.65 1.91 -4.68
N GLN A 324 -1.41 0.59 -4.64
CA GLN A 324 -2.44 -0.37 -4.21
C GLN A 324 -2.88 -0.02 -2.79
N PRO A 325 -4.19 0.04 -2.50
CA PRO A 325 -4.64 0.30 -1.14
C PRO A 325 -3.97 -0.64 -0.13
N TYR A 326 -3.52 -0.09 0.97
CA TYR A 326 -2.82 -0.75 2.09
C TYR A 326 -1.47 -1.41 1.76
N ALA A 327 -1.25 -1.96 0.57
CA ALA A 327 -0.08 -2.79 0.24
C ALA A 327 0.97 -2.07 -0.61
N GLY A 328 0.62 -1.01 -1.33
CA GLY A 328 1.52 -0.34 -2.26
C GLY A 328 2.66 0.39 -1.54
N GLU A 329 3.86 0.33 -2.08
CA GLU A 329 5.08 0.95 -1.50
C GLU A 329 4.98 2.45 -1.24
N LEU A 330 4.07 3.17 -1.96
CA LEU A 330 3.88 4.61 -1.82
C LEU A 330 2.70 4.99 -0.92
N VAL A 331 1.99 4.02 -0.34
CA VAL A 331 0.77 4.29 0.44
C VAL A 331 1.10 4.98 1.77
N TYR A 332 2.22 4.61 2.39
CA TYR A 332 2.67 5.18 3.67
C TYR A 332 3.74 6.26 3.49
N THR A 333 3.84 6.83 2.29
CA THR A 333 4.78 7.89 1.96
C THR A 333 4.04 9.22 1.76
N ALA A 334 4.41 10.24 2.50
CA ALA A 334 3.90 11.60 2.28
C ALA A 334 4.92 12.44 1.50
N PHE A 335 4.46 13.11 0.43
CA PHE A 335 5.32 13.96 -0.42
C PHE A 335 5.21 15.44 -0.05
N SER A 336 4.11 15.86 0.56
CA SER A 336 3.91 17.25 1.02
C SER A 336 4.54 17.45 2.40
N GLY A 337 5.40 18.46 2.56
CA GLY A 337 6.05 18.76 3.84
C GLY A 337 5.06 19.08 4.97
N SER A 338 3.89 19.66 4.66
CA SER A 338 2.85 19.89 5.66
C SER A 338 2.18 18.60 6.12
N HIS A 339 2.01 17.61 5.21
CA HIS A 339 1.47 16.30 5.57
C HIS A 339 2.47 15.54 6.44
N GLN A 340 3.76 15.53 6.05
CA GLN A 340 4.83 14.90 6.82
C GLN A 340 4.91 15.44 8.25
N ASP A 341 4.88 16.77 8.43
CA ASP A 341 4.92 17.40 9.75
C ASP A 341 3.69 17.05 10.59
N ALA A 342 2.50 16.99 9.97
CA ALA A 342 1.27 16.60 10.65
C ALA A 342 1.31 15.13 11.10
N ILE A 343 1.75 14.21 10.23
CA ILE A 343 1.89 12.78 10.54
C ILE A 343 2.91 12.58 11.67
N ARG A 344 4.11 13.17 11.55
CA ARG A 344 5.15 13.08 12.58
C ARG A 344 4.65 13.54 13.94
N LYS A 345 4.02 14.72 14.02
CA LYS A 345 3.46 15.24 15.27
C LYS A 345 2.38 14.34 15.87
N ALA A 346 1.53 13.76 15.01
CA ALA A 346 0.49 12.86 15.47
C ALA A 346 1.08 11.54 16.01
N ILE A 347 2.05 10.94 15.30
CA ILE A 347 2.75 9.73 15.75
C ILE A 347 3.47 10.01 17.07
N GLU A 348 4.23 11.11 17.19
CA GLU A 348 4.89 11.51 18.44
C GLU A 348 3.89 11.70 19.61
N ALA A 349 2.73 12.27 19.33
CA ALA A 349 1.69 12.43 20.35
C ALA A 349 1.12 11.09 20.80
N ARG A 350 0.96 10.14 19.88
CA ARG A 350 0.42 8.80 20.14
C ARG A 350 1.31 7.94 21.02
N THR A 351 2.64 8.14 21.02
CA THR A 351 3.54 7.41 21.95
C THR A 351 3.19 7.60 23.43
N LYS A 352 2.34 8.57 23.75
CA LYS A 352 1.88 8.87 25.11
C LYS A 352 0.47 8.33 25.42
N LEU A 353 -0.17 7.70 24.46
CA LEU A 353 -1.50 7.10 24.57
C LEU A 353 -1.39 5.59 24.79
N GLU A 354 -2.51 4.98 25.19
CA GLU A 354 -2.61 3.53 25.23
C GLU A 354 -2.52 2.95 23.80
N PRO A 355 -1.96 1.74 23.63
CA PRO A 355 -1.77 1.15 22.30
C PRO A 355 -3.05 1.00 21.47
N ASP A 356 -4.19 0.75 22.14
CA ASP A 356 -5.52 0.58 21.56
C ASP A 356 -6.32 1.88 21.44
N ALA A 357 -5.70 3.04 21.70
CA ALA A 357 -6.35 4.33 21.51
C ALA A 357 -6.78 4.50 20.04
N ARG A 358 -7.98 5.04 19.84
CA ARG A 358 -8.54 5.28 18.50
C ARG A 358 -7.51 5.91 17.57
N TRP A 359 -7.34 5.31 16.37
CA TRP A 359 -6.46 5.83 15.33
C TRP A 359 -7.00 7.15 14.76
N ASP A 360 -6.18 8.19 14.82
CA ASP A 360 -6.52 9.55 14.38
C ASP A 360 -5.35 10.30 13.73
N VAL A 361 -4.34 9.55 13.25
CA VAL A 361 -3.20 10.14 12.53
C VAL A 361 -3.69 10.71 11.19
N PRO A 362 -3.46 12.01 10.94
CA PRO A 362 -3.87 12.62 9.68
C PRO A 362 -3.24 11.93 8.47
N TYR A 363 -4.00 11.81 7.37
CA TYR A 363 -3.57 11.27 6.08
C TYR A 363 -3.22 9.79 6.03
N ILE A 364 -3.24 9.06 7.13
CA ILE A 364 -2.99 7.62 7.19
C ILE A 364 -4.23 6.93 7.77
N PRO A 365 -4.97 6.14 6.97
CA PRO A 365 -6.26 5.57 7.39
C PRO A 365 -6.14 4.38 8.35
N ILE A 366 -4.95 3.77 8.46
CA ILE A 366 -4.67 2.61 9.30
C ILE A 366 -3.30 2.79 9.97
N ASP A 367 -3.09 2.21 11.15
CA ASP A 367 -1.75 2.09 11.71
C ASP A 367 -0.92 1.13 10.85
N PRO A 368 0.18 1.58 10.23
CA PRO A 368 1.02 0.69 9.42
C PRO A 368 1.54 -0.52 10.19
N HIS A 369 1.80 -0.39 11.50
CA HIS A 369 2.29 -1.48 12.33
C HIS A 369 1.29 -2.64 12.45
N ASP A 370 -0.02 -2.37 12.38
CA ASP A 370 -1.05 -3.41 12.44
C ASP A 370 -0.98 -4.38 11.26
N ILE A 371 -0.35 -3.98 10.17
CA ILE A 371 -0.23 -4.76 8.93
C ILE A 371 1.24 -5.02 8.53
N GLY A 372 2.19 -4.85 9.48
CA GLY A 372 3.60 -5.17 9.28
C GLY A 372 4.38 -4.20 8.40
N TYR A 373 3.89 -2.96 8.26
CA TYR A 373 4.62 -1.86 7.63
C TYR A 373 5.08 -0.86 8.70
N GLU A 374 6.08 -0.08 8.35
CA GLU A 374 6.48 1.09 9.11
C GLU A 374 6.09 2.35 8.34
N TYR A 375 5.78 3.43 9.06
CA TYR A 375 5.73 4.72 8.42
C TYR A 375 7.15 5.10 8.05
N GLU A 376 7.55 4.79 6.85
CA GLU A 376 8.75 5.35 6.28
C GLU A 376 8.46 6.79 5.88
N GLY A 377 8.96 7.70 6.67
CA GLY A 377 9.13 9.08 6.24
C GLY A 377 10.16 9.12 5.10
N ILE A 378 9.91 8.41 3.98
CA ILE A 378 10.70 8.58 2.76
C ILE A 378 10.40 9.99 2.30
N ILE A 379 11.22 10.91 2.77
CA ILE A 379 11.21 12.28 2.33
C ILE A 379 11.85 12.29 0.94
N ARG A 380 11.05 11.95 -0.07
CA ARG A 380 11.39 12.27 -1.45
C ARG A 380 11.15 13.76 -1.65
N ILE A 381 12.22 14.52 -1.84
CA ILE A 381 12.15 15.96 -2.03
C ILE A 381 11.99 16.24 -3.52
N ASN A 382 10.77 16.58 -3.92
CA ASN A 382 10.50 17.12 -5.24
C ASN A 382 10.27 18.64 -5.18
N SER A 383 10.05 19.29 -6.32
CA SER A 383 9.74 20.71 -6.42
C SER A 383 8.49 21.15 -5.62
N GLN A 384 7.65 20.21 -5.19
CA GLN A 384 6.46 20.41 -4.36
C GLN A 384 6.74 20.21 -2.86
N SER A 385 7.90 19.62 -2.50
CA SER A 385 8.27 19.39 -1.11
C SER A 385 8.65 20.69 -0.43
N GLY A 386 8.03 20.99 0.69
CA GLY A 386 8.29 22.22 1.46
C GLY A 386 9.68 22.24 2.12
N LYS A 387 9.98 23.35 2.80
CA LYS A 387 11.27 23.69 3.41
C LYS A 387 11.82 22.66 4.43
N GLY A 388 10.99 21.76 4.94
CA GLY A 388 11.36 20.80 6.00
C GLY A 388 12.05 19.52 5.52
N GLY A 389 11.80 19.09 4.29
CA GLY A 389 12.25 17.79 3.82
C GLY A 389 13.78 17.66 3.68
N ALA A 390 14.45 18.65 3.06
CA ALA A 390 15.91 18.64 2.91
C ALA A 390 16.64 18.63 4.25
N VAL A 391 16.11 19.37 5.20
CA VAL A 391 16.66 19.46 6.56
C VAL A 391 16.53 18.12 7.28
N TYR A 392 15.39 17.47 7.17
CA TYR A 392 15.18 16.16 7.79
C TYR A 392 16.18 15.11 7.28
N ILE A 393 16.44 15.05 5.97
CA ILE A 393 17.46 14.15 5.41
C ILE A 393 18.84 14.48 6.00
N LEU A 394 19.20 15.76 6.05
CA LEU A 394 20.49 16.17 6.61
C LEU A 394 20.61 15.78 8.10
N GLU A 395 19.51 15.90 8.86
CA GLU A 395 19.46 15.54 10.28
C GLU A 395 19.55 14.03 10.51
N HIS A 396 18.72 13.25 9.82
CA HIS A 396 18.53 11.82 10.13
C HIS A 396 19.57 10.91 9.44
N GLU A 397 19.96 11.23 8.20
CA GLU A 397 20.91 10.39 7.47
C GLU A 397 22.37 10.83 7.63
N PHE A 398 22.60 12.13 7.85
CA PHE A 398 23.95 12.68 7.90
C PHE A 398 24.33 13.32 9.25
N GLY A 399 23.40 13.37 10.20
CA GLY A 399 23.64 13.93 11.53
C GLY A 399 23.89 15.45 11.53
N ILE A 400 23.45 16.17 10.49
CA ILE A 400 23.60 17.61 10.33
C ILE A 400 22.33 18.30 10.79
N VAL A 401 22.38 19.01 11.93
CA VAL A 401 21.22 19.65 12.57
C VAL A 401 21.32 21.17 12.44
N PRO A 402 20.87 21.76 11.30
CA PRO A 402 20.97 23.20 11.09
C PRO A 402 19.99 23.95 11.98
N PRO A 403 20.33 25.20 12.42
CA PRO A 403 19.37 26.00 13.17
C PRO A 403 18.13 26.34 12.36
N LYS A 404 16.97 26.40 13.01
CA LYS A 404 15.66 26.60 12.38
C LYS A 404 15.60 27.79 11.41
N ALA A 405 16.33 28.87 11.72
CA ALA A 405 16.43 30.05 10.86
C ALA A 405 17.12 29.77 9.51
N MET A 406 17.99 28.74 9.42
CA MET A 406 18.69 28.35 8.20
C MET A 406 17.83 27.41 7.30
N HIS A 407 16.79 26.76 7.82
CA HIS A 407 15.96 25.78 7.08
C HIS A 407 15.38 26.35 5.78
N ALA A 408 14.97 27.61 5.79
CA ALA A 408 14.41 28.27 4.61
C ALA A 408 15.44 28.43 3.47
N VAL A 409 16.70 28.68 3.82
CA VAL A 409 17.79 28.86 2.85
C VAL A 409 18.16 27.50 2.25
N ILE A 410 18.31 26.47 3.09
CA ILE A 410 18.58 25.10 2.63
C ILE A 410 17.46 24.62 1.70
N GLY A 411 16.20 24.77 2.09
CA GLY A 411 15.05 24.39 1.28
C GLY A 411 14.98 25.11 -0.07
N SER A 412 15.38 26.40 -0.10
CA SER A 412 15.43 27.17 -1.35
C SER A 412 16.53 26.67 -2.30
N VAL A 413 17.72 26.37 -1.78
CA VAL A 413 18.85 25.85 -2.58
C VAL A 413 18.50 24.49 -3.19
N VAL A 414 17.94 23.58 -2.39
CA VAL A 414 17.54 22.24 -2.85
C VAL A 414 16.41 22.33 -3.86
N LYS A 415 15.41 23.18 -3.63
CA LYS A 415 14.30 23.40 -4.55
C LYS A 415 14.80 23.91 -5.91
N THR A 416 15.65 24.94 -5.90
CA THR A 416 16.23 25.49 -7.15
C THR A 416 16.93 24.39 -7.96
N LYS A 417 17.70 23.53 -7.29
CA LYS A 417 18.40 22.43 -7.96
C LYS A 417 17.46 21.36 -8.51
N ALA A 418 16.41 21.01 -7.76
CA ALA A 418 15.38 20.08 -8.22
C ALA A 418 14.61 20.63 -9.43
N ASP A 419 14.28 21.93 -9.42
CA ASP A 419 13.62 22.63 -10.53
C ASP A 419 14.51 22.65 -11.79
N GLU A 420 15.83 22.90 -11.64
CA GLU A 420 16.80 22.83 -12.73
C GLU A 420 16.87 21.45 -13.38
N LEU A 421 16.86 20.40 -12.57
CA LEU A 421 16.99 19.01 -13.02
C LEU A 421 15.65 18.40 -13.44
N GLN A 422 14.52 19.06 -13.15
CA GLN A 422 13.15 18.60 -13.37
C GLN A 422 12.89 17.20 -12.79
N ARG A 423 13.55 16.89 -11.67
CA ARG A 423 13.38 15.63 -10.93
C ARG A 423 13.71 15.81 -9.45
N GLU A 424 13.37 14.79 -8.69
CA GLU A 424 13.78 14.69 -7.28
C GLU A 424 15.29 14.51 -7.12
N LEU A 425 15.81 14.99 -6.00
CA LEU A 425 17.18 14.76 -5.57
C LEU A 425 17.20 13.59 -4.56
N SER A 426 18.12 12.66 -4.73
CA SER A 426 18.42 11.65 -3.73
C SER A 426 19.08 12.25 -2.48
N SER A 427 19.03 11.51 -1.36
CA SER A 427 19.70 11.92 -0.11
C SER A 427 21.18 12.26 -0.33
N ALA A 428 21.88 11.45 -1.13
CA ALA A 428 23.29 11.67 -1.47
C ALA A 428 23.49 12.97 -2.29
N GLU A 429 22.59 13.29 -3.22
CA GLU A 429 22.64 14.53 -4.00
C GLU A 429 22.35 15.76 -3.14
N ILE A 430 21.43 15.67 -2.18
CA ILE A 430 21.14 16.74 -1.22
C ILE A 430 22.36 17.02 -0.35
N TYR A 431 23.00 15.96 0.17
CA TYR A 431 24.22 16.10 0.95
C TYR A 431 25.37 16.70 0.11
N SER A 432 25.57 16.21 -1.12
CA SER A 432 26.58 16.76 -2.04
C SER A 432 26.35 18.24 -2.34
N LEU A 433 25.10 18.65 -2.56
CA LEU A 433 24.70 20.03 -2.77
C LEU A 433 24.95 20.88 -1.51
N PHE A 434 24.64 20.35 -0.33
CA PHE A 434 24.95 21.00 0.94
C PHE A 434 26.47 21.18 1.14
N GLU A 435 27.26 20.15 0.85
CA GLU A 435 28.72 20.24 0.89
C GLU A 435 29.27 21.31 -0.06
N GLU A 436 28.81 21.32 -1.30
CA GLU A 436 29.20 22.27 -2.32
C GLU A 436 28.92 23.72 -1.90
N LYS A 437 27.69 23.94 -1.39
CA LYS A 437 27.24 25.31 -1.04
C LYS A 437 27.82 25.85 0.26
N TRP A 438 28.14 25.00 1.24
CA TRP A 438 28.55 25.45 2.56
C TRP A 438 29.87 24.87 3.07
N LEU A 439 30.25 23.63 2.77
CA LEU A 439 31.44 23.01 3.34
C LEU A 439 32.70 23.12 2.45
N LYS A 440 32.53 23.20 1.13
CA LYS A 440 33.64 23.19 0.15
C LYS A 440 33.88 24.54 -0.54
N THR A 441 33.43 25.61 0.07
CA THR A 441 33.55 26.96 -0.50
C THR A 441 35.02 27.48 -0.48
N LYS A 442 35.49 28.12 -1.57
CA LYS A 442 36.89 28.58 -1.71
C LYS A 442 37.04 30.00 -2.24
N SER A 443 35.98 30.69 -2.54
CA SER A 443 36.03 32.04 -3.14
C SER A 443 34.81 32.85 -2.73
N PRO A 444 34.94 34.14 -2.46
CA PRO A 444 36.11 35.03 -2.60
C PRO A 444 37.17 34.92 -1.51
N LEU A 445 36.90 34.23 -0.40
CA LEU A 445 37.84 34.04 0.71
C LEU A 445 38.44 32.63 0.69
N ASN A 446 39.77 32.57 0.67
CA ASN A 446 40.50 31.32 0.85
C ASN A 446 41.44 31.45 2.07
N VAL A 447 41.46 30.44 2.93
CA VAL A 447 42.30 30.39 4.13
C VAL A 447 43.36 29.31 3.95
N PHE A 448 44.63 29.68 3.99
CA PHE A 448 45.76 28.77 3.80
C PHE A 448 46.27 28.21 5.13
N GLU A 449 46.37 29.09 6.14
CA GLU A 449 46.93 28.74 7.43
C GLU A 449 46.30 29.58 8.55
N ILE A 450 46.05 28.97 9.69
CA ILE A 450 45.67 29.67 10.93
C ILE A 450 46.50 29.08 12.07
N THR A 451 47.16 29.96 12.81
CA THR A 451 47.84 29.63 14.07
C THR A 451 47.25 30.42 15.22
N GLU A 452 47.10 29.77 16.35
CA GLU A 452 46.48 30.34 17.55
C GLU A 452 47.44 30.26 18.72
N LYS A 453 47.47 31.33 19.55
CA LYS A 453 48.19 31.39 20.82
C LYS A 453 47.24 31.92 21.89
N HIS A 454 47.09 31.17 22.98
CA HIS A 454 46.42 31.69 24.15
C HIS A 454 47.33 32.68 24.85
N VAL A 455 46.84 33.87 25.15
CA VAL A 455 47.56 34.92 25.86
C VAL A 455 46.93 35.06 27.23
N GLU A 456 47.67 34.71 28.27
CA GLU A 456 47.26 34.97 29.65
C GLU A 456 47.28 36.48 29.90
N GLY A 457 46.11 37.05 30.26
CA GLY A 457 46.01 38.45 30.65
C GLY A 457 46.65 38.70 32.01
N GLU A 458 47.35 39.82 32.21
CA GLU A 458 47.95 40.22 33.48
C GLU A 458 46.87 40.34 34.60
N ARG A 459 47.31 39.95 35.80
CA ARG A 459 46.57 39.80 37.06
C ARG A 459 45.64 40.96 37.39
N GLY A 460 44.36 40.67 37.54
CA GLY A 460 43.40 41.56 38.16
C GLY A 460 41.95 41.12 37.96
N GLY A 461 41.53 39.98 38.57
CA GLY A 461 40.16 39.59 38.78
C GLY A 461 39.38 39.17 37.49
N GLU A 462 38.94 37.90 37.45
CA GLU A 462 38.20 37.21 36.38
C GLU A 462 38.98 37.12 35.06
N GLY A 463 39.69 36.01 34.85
CA GLY A 463 40.55 35.75 33.70
C GLY A 463 39.75 35.75 32.38
N ILE A 464 39.81 36.85 31.66
CA ILE A 464 39.42 36.92 30.27
C ILE A 464 40.58 36.36 29.46
N GLU A 465 40.46 35.09 29.04
CA GLU A 465 41.41 34.50 28.08
C GLU A 465 41.28 35.23 26.75
N HIS A 466 42.40 35.81 26.27
CA HIS A 466 42.49 36.39 24.93
C HIS A 466 43.18 35.40 23.98
N VAL A 467 42.64 35.25 22.78
CA VAL A 467 43.26 34.45 21.71
C VAL A 467 43.93 35.40 20.72
N ALA A 468 45.25 35.26 20.56
CA ALA A 468 45.99 35.89 19.45
C ALA A 468 46.00 34.90 18.27
N GLN A 469 45.39 35.28 17.15
CA GLN A 469 45.31 34.46 15.95
C GLN A 469 46.07 35.12 14.80
N THR A 470 46.92 34.34 14.12
CA THR A 470 47.56 34.72 12.88
C THR A 470 46.98 33.90 11.73
N ALA A 471 46.48 34.57 10.70
CA ALA A 471 45.95 33.91 9.53
C ALA A 471 46.64 34.34 8.24
N THR A 472 46.97 33.37 7.40
CA THR A 472 47.35 33.59 6.00
C THR A 472 46.10 33.35 5.15
N ILE A 473 45.57 34.40 4.55
CA ILE A 473 44.31 34.39 3.80
C ILE A 473 44.45 35.07 2.45
N GLU A 474 43.56 34.75 1.54
CA GLU A 474 43.39 35.43 0.26
C GLU A 474 41.95 35.89 0.11
N TRP A 475 41.75 37.17 -0.13
CA TRP A 475 40.45 37.77 -0.44
C TRP A 475 40.49 38.36 -1.85
N GLU A 476 39.65 37.87 -2.75
CA GLU A 476 39.57 38.31 -4.16
C GLU A 476 40.94 38.37 -4.86
N GLY A 477 41.78 37.34 -4.64
CA GLY A 477 43.10 37.23 -5.25
C GLY A 477 44.23 38.03 -4.52
N LYS A 478 43.89 38.84 -3.52
CA LYS A 478 44.87 39.56 -2.72
C LYS A 478 45.22 38.81 -1.43
N ARG A 479 46.49 38.51 -1.23
CA ARG A 479 46.98 37.75 -0.09
C ARG A 479 47.31 38.64 1.10
N TYR A 480 46.94 38.20 2.29
CA TYR A 480 47.20 38.87 3.57
C TYR A 480 47.78 37.88 4.57
N VAL A 481 48.69 38.38 5.43
CA VAL A 481 49.17 37.70 6.64
C VAL A 481 48.91 38.66 7.79
N ILE A 482 47.91 38.36 8.62
CA ILE A 482 47.42 39.28 9.65
C ILE A 482 47.35 38.56 10.99
N THR A 483 47.81 39.26 12.04
CA THR A 483 47.61 38.84 13.44
C THR A 483 46.64 39.81 14.11
N ALA A 484 45.63 39.24 14.77
CA ALA A 484 44.68 40.00 15.60
C ALA A 484 44.34 39.23 16.89
N ASN A 485 43.90 39.97 17.89
CA ASN A 485 43.44 39.43 19.16
C ASN A 485 41.93 39.46 19.21
N GLY A 486 41.32 38.53 19.95
CA GLY A 486 39.89 38.45 20.22
C GLY A 486 39.61 37.73 21.53
N ASN A 487 38.35 37.78 21.98
CA ASN A 487 37.89 37.07 23.17
C ASN A 487 37.82 35.54 22.96
N GLY A 488 38.01 35.09 21.74
CA GLY A 488 38.05 33.72 21.31
C GLY A 488 38.43 33.61 19.82
N PRO A 489 38.53 32.39 19.25
CA PRO A 489 38.96 32.20 17.87
C PRO A 489 38.09 32.91 16.82
N LEU A 490 36.76 32.94 17.02
CA LEU A 490 35.84 33.60 16.10
C LEU A 490 36.04 35.13 16.09
N ASP A 491 36.11 35.74 17.29
CA ASP A 491 36.28 37.19 17.42
C ASP A 491 37.66 37.61 16.89
N ALA A 492 38.72 36.85 17.17
CA ALA A 492 40.05 37.09 16.59
C ALA A 492 40.00 37.03 15.07
N PHE A 493 39.30 36.07 14.46
CA PHE A 493 39.17 35.98 13.01
C PHE A 493 38.33 37.12 12.41
N VAL A 494 37.25 37.54 13.04
CA VAL A 494 36.49 38.73 12.63
C VAL A 494 37.39 39.95 12.65
N ASN A 495 38.24 40.10 13.67
CA ASN A 495 39.20 41.23 13.78
C ASN A 495 40.33 41.14 12.74
N ILE A 496 40.70 39.95 12.27
CA ILE A 496 41.59 39.77 11.11
C ILE A 496 40.89 40.28 9.85
N MET A 497 39.63 39.84 9.61
CA MET A 497 38.87 40.22 8.42
C MET A 497 38.65 41.74 8.31
N LYS A 498 38.42 42.45 9.42
CA LYS A 498 38.31 43.92 9.47
C LYS A 498 39.56 44.63 8.96
N ARG A 499 40.71 43.97 8.90
CA ARG A 499 41.99 44.53 8.39
C ARG A 499 42.25 44.16 6.93
N THR A 500 41.28 43.59 6.24
CA THR A 500 41.31 43.26 4.81
C THR A 500 40.42 44.20 4.01
N SER A 501 40.33 44.00 2.69
CA SER A 501 39.36 44.68 1.85
C SER A 501 37.99 43.98 1.81
N ALA A 502 37.74 42.97 2.66
CA ALA A 502 36.45 42.30 2.76
C ALA A 502 35.34 43.23 3.32
N PRO A 503 34.11 43.04 2.96
CA PRO A 503 32.99 43.77 3.57
C PRO A 503 32.99 43.61 5.09
N VAL A 504 32.69 44.68 5.81
CA VAL A 504 32.50 44.63 7.25
C VAL A 504 31.21 43.86 7.54
N PHE A 505 31.25 42.98 8.51
CA PHE A 505 30.13 42.15 8.91
C PHE A 505 30.12 41.94 10.43
N ASN A 506 28.96 41.58 10.93
CA ASN A 506 28.75 41.13 12.31
C ASN A 506 28.18 39.70 12.31
N ILE A 507 28.58 38.90 13.30
CA ILE A 507 27.96 37.61 13.56
C ILE A 507 26.65 37.87 14.30
N THR A 508 25.52 37.45 13.70
CA THR A 508 24.17 37.64 14.26
C THR A 508 23.57 36.37 14.82
N SER A 509 24.12 35.20 14.46
CA SER A 509 23.73 33.91 15.06
C SER A 509 24.94 32.95 15.02
N PHE A 510 25.05 32.13 16.06
CA PHE A 510 26.03 31.07 16.18
C PHE A 510 25.41 29.87 16.88
N SER A 511 25.59 28.68 16.33
CA SER A 511 25.27 27.41 16.97
C SER A 511 26.22 26.32 16.52
N GLU A 512 26.37 25.29 17.34
CA GLU A 512 27.24 24.15 17.04
C GLU A 512 26.72 22.88 17.68
N HIS A 513 27.09 21.74 17.11
CA HIS A 513 26.90 20.43 17.68
C HIS A 513 27.97 19.45 17.19
N SER A 514 28.00 18.26 17.80
CA SER A 514 28.94 17.20 17.43
C SER A 514 28.32 16.21 16.46
N ILE A 515 29.10 15.76 15.47
CA ILE A 515 28.72 14.65 14.55
C ILE A 515 29.66 13.48 14.80
N GLY A 516 29.09 12.28 14.93
CA GLY A 516 29.83 11.05 15.22
C GLY A 516 29.82 10.70 16.70
N SER A 517 30.47 9.60 17.06
CA SER A 517 30.55 9.08 18.44
C SER A 517 32.00 8.72 18.79
N GLY A 518 32.36 8.87 20.08
CA GLY A 518 33.68 8.50 20.57
C GLY A 518 34.74 9.60 20.31
N SER A 519 36.02 9.19 20.23
CA SER A 519 37.18 10.10 20.12
C SER A 519 37.36 10.70 18.71
N ASP A 520 36.65 10.19 17.69
CA ASP A 520 36.71 10.70 16.30
C ASP A 520 35.50 11.61 15.96
N THR A 521 35.03 12.35 16.94
CA THR A 521 33.89 13.27 16.82
C THR A 521 34.32 14.56 16.12
N HIS A 522 33.51 15.02 15.16
CA HIS A 522 33.70 16.31 14.51
C HIS A 522 32.69 17.32 15.03
N ALA A 523 33.14 18.54 15.24
CA ALA A 523 32.26 19.69 15.47
C ALA A 523 31.76 20.24 14.14
N ILE A 524 30.47 20.55 14.08
CA ILE A 524 29.88 21.34 13.01
C ILE A 524 29.33 22.62 13.60
N SER A 525 29.68 23.75 12.99
CA SER A 525 29.29 25.08 13.43
C SER A 525 28.52 25.80 12.34
N TYR A 526 27.49 26.55 12.74
CA TYR A 526 26.66 27.38 11.88
C TYR A 526 26.78 28.83 12.30
N VAL A 527 27.09 29.70 11.34
CA VAL A 527 27.23 31.13 11.57
C VAL A 527 26.32 31.89 10.62
N GLN A 528 25.54 32.83 11.15
CA GLN A 528 24.88 33.83 10.34
C GLN A 528 25.68 35.15 10.46
N ILE A 529 26.01 35.70 9.33
CA ILE A 529 26.60 37.05 9.25
C ILE A 529 25.59 38.04 8.69
N THR A 530 25.68 39.29 9.16
CA THR A 530 24.98 40.45 8.58
C THR A 530 26.02 41.48 8.15
N LYS A 531 26.02 41.86 6.86
CA LYS A 531 26.89 42.85 6.26
C LYS A 531 26.32 44.25 6.51
N GLU A 532 27.15 45.30 6.28
CA GLU A 532 26.74 46.71 6.47
C GLU A 532 25.54 47.11 5.59
N ASP A 533 25.39 46.50 4.44
CA ASP A 533 24.24 46.73 3.54
C ASP A 533 22.94 46.03 4.00
N GLY A 534 22.97 45.35 5.15
CA GLY A 534 21.84 44.61 5.72
C GLY A 534 21.63 43.21 5.13
N THR A 535 22.45 42.80 4.17
CA THR A 535 22.38 41.44 3.62
C THR A 535 22.86 40.42 4.64
N THR A 536 22.17 39.27 4.72
CA THR A 536 22.54 38.16 5.61
C THR A 536 22.96 36.94 4.83
N ALA A 537 23.92 36.18 5.38
CA ALA A 537 24.34 34.91 4.82
C ALA A 537 24.61 33.88 5.92
N TRP A 538 24.24 32.62 5.64
CA TRP A 538 24.57 31.49 6.50
C TRP A 538 25.80 30.76 5.98
N GLY A 539 26.68 30.37 6.91
CA GLY A 539 27.84 29.53 6.64
C GLY A 539 27.91 28.35 7.60
N VAL A 540 28.54 27.29 7.13
CA VAL A 540 28.75 26.05 7.88
C VAL A 540 30.21 25.66 7.84
N GLY A 541 30.74 25.23 8.98
CA GLY A 541 32.10 24.71 9.08
C GLY A 541 32.14 23.39 9.84
N LYS A 542 32.98 22.47 9.38
CA LYS A 542 33.18 21.16 10.00
C LYS A 542 34.65 20.95 10.30
N SER A 543 34.99 20.56 11.53
CA SER A 543 36.36 20.30 11.95
C SER A 543 36.41 19.42 13.20
N SER A 544 37.53 18.73 13.44
CA SER A 544 37.79 18.06 14.72
C SER A 544 38.05 19.05 15.87
N ASN A 545 38.24 20.34 15.58
CA ASN A 545 38.41 21.41 16.58
C ASN A 545 37.25 22.42 16.46
N VAL A 546 36.59 22.71 17.57
CA VAL A 546 35.41 23.59 17.65
C VAL A 546 35.72 25.01 17.13
N GLY A 547 36.82 25.61 17.57
CA GLY A 547 37.22 26.95 17.13
C GLY A 547 37.47 27.01 15.62
N ARG A 548 38.12 25.99 15.06
CA ARG A 548 38.32 25.85 13.60
C ARG A 548 37.02 25.65 12.84
N ALA A 549 36.07 24.87 13.40
CA ALA A 549 34.76 24.72 12.79
C ALA A 549 34.04 26.09 12.71
N GLY A 550 34.07 26.87 13.79
CA GLY A 550 33.48 28.20 13.81
C GLY A 550 34.10 29.17 12.80
N VAL A 551 35.44 29.20 12.70
CA VAL A 551 36.14 30.01 11.68
C VAL A 551 35.79 29.56 10.27
N ALA A 552 35.76 28.25 10.01
CA ALA A 552 35.34 27.71 8.72
C ALA A 552 33.89 28.09 8.38
N ALA A 553 32.99 28.17 9.37
CA ALA A 553 31.63 28.65 9.16
C ALA A 553 31.60 30.16 8.76
N ILE A 554 32.45 31.02 9.33
CA ILE A 554 32.57 32.42 8.90
C ILE A 554 33.06 32.49 7.45
N VAL A 555 34.08 31.69 7.10
CA VAL A 555 34.62 31.62 5.73
C VAL A 555 33.51 31.18 4.75
N SER A 556 32.74 30.16 5.12
CA SER A 556 31.62 29.69 4.35
C SER A 556 30.55 30.78 4.14
N ALA A 557 30.19 31.53 5.19
CA ALA A 557 29.20 32.60 5.12
C ALA A 557 29.65 33.76 4.18
N LEU A 558 30.94 34.10 4.21
CA LEU A 558 31.51 35.12 3.32
C LEU A 558 31.59 34.67 1.85
N ASN A 559 31.71 33.37 1.63
CA ASN A 559 31.78 32.73 0.31
C ASN A 559 30.39 32.36 -0.24
N PHE A 560 29.34 32.40 0.57
CA PHE A 560 28.00 32.03 0.13
C PHE A 560 27.48 33.03 -0.91
N ARG A 561 27.09 32.50 -2.09
CA ARG A 561 26.53 33.24 -3.23
C ARG A 561 25.24 32.63 -3.73
#